data_531b6f48cdaaf3c1e38d2b0373094d56
#
_entry.id   531b6f48cdaaf3c1e38d2b0373094d56
#
_cell.length_a   1.000
_cell.length_b   1.000
_cell.length_c   1.000
_cell.angle_alpha   90.00
_cell.angle_beta   90.00
_cell.angle_gamma   90.00
#
_symmetry.space_group_name_H-M   'P 1'
#
loop_
_entity.id
_entity.type
_entity.pdbx_description
1 polymer ?
#
loop_
_entity_poly.entity_id
_entity_poly.type
_entity_poly.pdbx_seq_one_letter_code
_entity_poly.pdbx_strand_id
1 'polypeptide(L)'
;MDLNPRRFEAPFEKYEFAHHILDSKADIAIMPMAWLLSQPAESLVDQAHIPDADTLGYWIQRLQPVLDRGGQGQSGETIFVACNRTGVEGDACYAGTSAVVGVSKGKMKVYGRLGRGTEDLLVCDVPVPGKNSAT
;
A
#
# COMPACT_ATOMS: atom_id res chain seq x y z
N MET A 1 11.74 -6.71 -3.99
CA MET A 1 11.65 -6.90 -2.52
C MET A 1 10.19 -6.98 -2.14
N ASP A 2 9.86 -7.92 -1.30
CA ASP A 2 8.49 -8.12 -0.84
C ASP A 2 8.16 -7.20 0.34
N LEU A 3 6.88 -6.95 0.57
CA LEU A 3 6.40 -6.22 1.73
C LEU A 3 6.75 -6.96 3.03
N ASN A 4 6.67 -8.28 3.00
CA ASN A 4 7.10 -9.14 4.09
C ASN A 4 8.57 -9.51 3.96
N PRO A 5 9.22 -9.96 5.05
CA PRO A 5 10.60 -10.44 4.96
C PRO A 5 10.71 -11.58 3.95
N ARG A 6 11.82 -11.60 3.22
CA ARG A 6 12.08 -12.65 2.24
C ARG A 6 12.08 -14.00 2.95
N ARG A 7 11.25 -14.94 2.45
CA ARG A 7 11.08 -16.27 3.02
C ARG A 7 10.73 -16.26 4.51
N PHE A 8 10.28 -15.11 5.02
CA PHE A 8 9.97 -14.94 6.43
C PHE A 8 11.16 -15.28 7.37
N GLU A 9 12.38 -15.14 6.86
CA GLU A 9 13.59 -15.45 7.62
C GLU A 9 13.95 -14.36 8.61
N ALA A 10 13.68 -13.09 8.26
CA ALA A 10 13.96 -11.97 9.14
C ALA A 10 12.77 -11.72 10.08
N PRO A 11 13.01 -11.21 11.31
CA PRO A 11 11.90 -10.79 12.17
C PRO A 11 11.07 -9.70 11.50
N PHE A 12 9.75 -9.72 11.74
CA PHE A 12 8.85 -8.71 11.19
C PHE A 12 9.24 -7.30 11.66
N GLU A 13 9.82 -7.17 12.85
CA GLU A 13 10.27 -5.89 13.40
C GLU A 13 11.41 -5.26 12.61
N LYS A 14 12.05 -6.00 11.72
CA LYS A 14 13.10 -5.46 10.87
C LYS A 14 12.57 -4.52 9.80
N TYR A 15 11.32 -4.69 9.40
CA TYR A 15 10.65 -3.83 8.40
C TYR A 15 11.53 -3.58 7.17
N GLU A 16 12.01 -4.65 6.56
CA GLU A 16 12.97 -4.57 5.46
C GLU A 16 12.52 -3.66 4.32
N PHE A 17 11.26 -3.83 3.88
CA PHE A 17 10.74 -3.04 2.77
C PHE A 17 10.67 -1.55 3.12
N ALA A 18 10.19 -1.24 4.32
CA ALA A 18 10.09 0.15 4.77
C ALA A 18 11.46 0.81 4.86
N HIS A 19 12.45 0.09 5.40
CA HIS A 19 13.81 0.61 5.47
C HIS A 19 14.41 0.78 4.08
N HIS A 20 14.08 -0.10 3.15
CA HIS A 20 14.53 0.07 1.76
C HIS A 20 13.98 1.36 1.15
N ILE A 21 12.71 1.67 1.41
CA ILE A 21 12.12 2.94 0.96
C ILE A 21 12.90 4.12 1.54
N LEU A 22 13.17 4.08 2.83
CA LEU A 22 13.90 5.17 3.50
C LEU A 22 15.33 5.29 3.00
N ASP A 23 16.04 4.18 2.89
CA ASP A 23 17.45 4.17 2.48
C ASP A 23 17.63 4.63 1.03
N SER A 24 16.71 4.27 0.15
CA SER A 24 16.75 4.70 -1.24
C SER A 24 16.21 6.11 -1.43
N LYS A 25 15.64 6.71 -0.37
CA LYS A 25 15.01 8.03 -0.43
C LYS A 25 13.93 8.11 -1.50
N ALA A 26 13.17 7.03 -1.63
CA ALA A 26 12.10 6.96 -2.61
C ALA A 26 10.98 7.93 -2.25
N ASP A 27 10.51 8.64 -3.25
CA ASP A 27 9.35 9.53 -3.11
C ASP A 27 8.06 8.78 -3.38
N ILE A 28 8.13 7.79 -4.25
CA ILE A 28 6.99 6.94 -4.61
C ILE A 28 7.45 5.49 -4.57
N ALA A 29 6.73 4.66 -3.84
CA ALA A 29 6.96 3.23 -3.79
C ALA A 29 5.76 2.53 -4.40
N ILE A 30 5.99 1.74 -5.45
CA ILE A 30 4.94 1.02 -6.16
C ILE A 30 5.09 -0.47 -5.89
N MET A 31 4.04 -1.08 -5.37
CA MET A 31 4.06 -2.49 -4.99
C MET A 31 2.94 -3.25 -5.71
N PRO A 32 3.24 -3.91 -6.83
CA PRO A 32 2.31 -4.86 -7.43
C PRO A 32 2.25 -6.12 -6.55
N MET A 33 1.05 -6.59 -6.26
CA MET A 33 0.86 -7.70 -5.34
C MET A 33 -0.19 -8.70 -5.81
N ALA A 34 -0.09 -9.90 -5.27
CA ALA A 34 -1.12 -10.92 -5.36
C ALA A 34 -1.48 -11.36 -3.93
N TRP A 35 -1.90 -10.40 -3.12
CA TRP A 35 -2.17 -10.59 -1.70
C TRP A 35 -3.51 -11.27 -1.49
N LEU A 36 -3.52 -12.30 -0.67
CA LEU A 36 -4.70 -13.11 -0.45
C LEU A 36 -5.65 -12.45 0.55
N LEU A 37 -6.95 -12.68 0.32
CA LEU A 37 -8.00 -12.20 1.20
C LEU A 37 -8.05 -13.08 2.45
N SER A 38 -8.14 -12.45 3.62
CA SER A 38 -8.30 -13.14 4.90
C SER A 38 -9.76 -13.33 5.30
N GLN A 39 -10.67 -12.66 4.60
CA GLN A 39 -12.10 -12.73 4.85
C GLN A 39 -12.74 -13.85 4.02
N PRO A 40 -14.01 -14.25 4.31
CA PRO A 40 -14.69 -15.22 3.47
C PRO A 40 -14.79 -14.78 2.02
N ALA A 41 -14.65 -15.73 1.09
CA ALA A 41 -14.67 -15.45 -0.34
C ALA A 41 -15.93 -14.75 -0.80
N GLU A 42 -17.06 -15.02 -0.14
CA GLU A 42 -18.35 -14.41 -0.46
C GLU A 42 -18.30 -12.90 -0.34
N SER A 43 -17.41 -12.35 0.51
CA SER A 43 -17.28 -10.93 0.69
C SER A 43 -16.79 -10.22 -0.58
N LEU A 44 -16.16 -10.93 -1.52
CA LEU A 44 -15.77 -10.36 -2.81
C LEU A 44 -16.99 -9.95 -3.63
N VAL A 45 -18.12 -10.61 -3.41
CA VAL A 45 -19.38 -10.28 -4.10
C VAL A 45 -20.23 -9.36 -3.24
N ASP A 46 -20.46 -9.76 -1.97
CA ASP A 46 -21.34 -9.03 -1.07
C ASP A 46 -20.82 -7.64 -0.71
N GLN A 47 -19.50 -7.50 -0.63
CA GLN A 47 -18.83 -6.26 -0.24
C GLN A 47 -17.80 -5.85 -1.27
N ALA A 48 -18.07 -6.09 -2.54
CA ALA A 48 -17.11 -5.89 -3.63
C ALA A 48 -16.52 -4.47 -3.66
N HIS A 49 -17.34 -3.47 -3.39
CA HIS A 49 -16.92 -2.06 -3.43
C HIS A 49 -16.28 -1.58 -2.12
N ILE A 50 -16.19 -2.43 -1.12
CA ILE A 50 -15.63 -2.07 0.19
C ILE A 50 -14.22 -2.63 0.30
N PRO A 51 -13.20 -1.79 0.54
CA PRO A 51 -11.85 -2.28 0.78
C PRO A 51 -11.81 -3.21 1.99
N ASP A 52 -10.89 -4.18 1.97
CA ASP A 52 -10.67 -5.02 3.14
C ASP A 52 -9.78 -4.25 4.11
N ALA A 53 -10.38 -3.76 5.19
CA ALA A 53 -9.69 -2.91 6.15
C ALA A 53 -8.52 -3.64 6.81
N ASP A 54 -8.65 -4.93 7.08
CA ASP A 54 -7.57 -5.71 7.70
C ASP A 54 -6.34 -5.77 6.78
N THR A 55 -6.58 -5.97 5.48
CA THR A 55 -5.51 -6.01 4.49
C THR A 55 -4.82 -4.66 4.38
N LEU A 56 -5.59 -3.60 4.20
CA LEU A 56 -5.02 -2.25 4.07
C LEU A 56 -4.28 -1.85 5.35
N GLY A 57 -4.87 -2.14 6.51
CA GLY A 57 -4.25 -1.85 7.80
C GLY A 57 -2.92 -2.59 7.97
N TYR A 58 -2.86 -3.85 7.55
CA TYR A 58 -1.61 -4.61 7.61
C TYR A 58 -0.53 -3.99 6.71
N TRP A 59 -0.90 -3.62 5.48
CA TRP A 59 0.07 -2.97 4.57
C TRP A 59 0.64 -1.70 5.18
N ILE A 60 -0.22 -0.87 5.79
CA ILE A 60 0.22 0.38 6.43
C ILE A 60 1.11 0.07 7.63
N GLN A 61 0.78 -0.95 8.41
CA GLN A 61 1.60 -1.38 9.54
C GLN A 61 3.02 -1.76 9.10
N ARG A 62 3.14 -2.39 7.92
CA ARG A 62 4.45 -2.76 7.38
C ARG A 62 5.26 -1.55 6.92
N LEU A 63 4.66 -0.38 6.87
CA LEU A 63 5.34 0.87 6.53
C LEU A 63 5.65 1.72 7.77
N GLN A 64 5.56 1.14 8.97
CA GLN A 64 5.71 1.90 10.22
C GLN A 64 6.96 2.80 10.26
N PRO A 65 8.17 2.32 9.88
CA PRO A 65 9.34 3.21 9.87
C PRO A 65 9.18 4.42 8.94
N VAL A 66 8.49 4.25 7.81
CA VAL A 66 8.21 5.37 6.90
C VAL A 66 7.23 6.34 7.55
N LEU A 67 6.23 5.81 8.26
CA LEU A 67 5.27 6.63 9.00
C LEU A 67 5.97 7.44 10.10
N ASP A 68 6.93 6.82 10.80
CA ASP A 68 7.63 7.46 11.90
C ASP A 68 8.61 8.54 11.41
N ARG A 69 9.31 8.29 10.30
CA ARG A 69 10.39 9.14 9.81
C ARG A 69 10.15 9.70 8.41
N GLY A 70 9.01 9.40 7.82
CA GLY A 70 8.73 9.66 6.42
C GLY A 70 8.80 11.12 6.02
N GLY A 71 8.58 11.36 4.74
CA GLY A 71 8.63 12.70 4.19
C GLY A 71 9.98 13.05 3.64
N GLN A 72 10.54 12.21 2.78
CA GLN A 72 11.85 12.45 2.18
C GLN A 72 11.83 13.54 1.12
N GLY A 73 10.68 13.77 0.49
CA GLY A 73 10.57 14.75 -0.58
C GLY A 73 10.16 16.13 -0.07
N GLN A 74 10.16 17.11 -0.97
CA GLN A 74 9.73 18.47 -0.65
C GLN A 74 8.26 18.54 -0.24
N SER A 75 7.45 17.58 -0.69
CA SER A 75 6.04 17.51 -0.30
C SER A 75 5.86 17.06 1.15
N GLY A 76 6.90 16.50 1.76
CA GLY A 76 6.83 15.95 3.09
C GLY A 76 6.11 14.60 3.15
N GLU A 77 5.80 14.01 2.01
CA GLU A 77 5.13 12.71 1.94
C GLU A 77 5.93 11.70 1.14
N THR A 78 5.80 10.43 1.51
CA THR A 78 6.18 9.30 0.67
C THR A 78 4.89 8.66 0.18
N ILE A 79 4.76 8.50 -1.13
CA ILE A 79 3.56 7.92 -1.73
C ILE A 79 3.74 6.42 -1.87
N PHE A 80 2.82 5.65 -1.32
CA PHE A 80 2.78 4.20 -1.48
C PHE A 80 1.62 3.83 -2.38
N VAL A 81 1.93 3.13 -3.48
CA VAL A 81 0.94 2.68 -4.44
C VAL A 81 0.84 1.16 -4.34
N ALA A 82 -0.25 0.68 -3.76
CA ALA A 82 -0.53 -0.74 -3.63
C ALA A 82 -1.41 -1.17 -4.81
N CYS A 83 -0.86 -2.02 -5.66
CA CYS A 83 -1.56 -2.54 -6.84
C CYS A 83 -1.81 -4.01 -6.62
N ASN A 84 -2.94 -4.37 -6.01
CA ASN A 84 -3.25 -5.76 -5.70
C ASN A 84 -4.31 -6.32 -6.63
N ARG A 85 -4.12 -7.54 -7.10
CA ARG A 85 -5.13 -8.18 -7.93
C ARG A 85 -6.35 -8.55 -7.07
N THR A 86 -7.50 -8.63 -7.72
CA THR A 86 -8.73 -9.12 -7.09
C THR A 86 -9.20 -10.38 -7.80
N GLY A 87 -10.22 -11.03 -7.25
CA GLY A 87 -10.87 -12.17 -7.86
C GLY A 87 -10.40 -13.50 -7.31
N VAL A 88 -10.89 -14.56 -7.92
CA VAL A 88 -10.63 -15.94 -7.50
C VAL A 88 -9.95 -16.67 -8.64
N GLU A 89 -8.90 -17.42 -8.31
CA GLU A 89 -8.21 -18.29 -9.25
C GLU A 89 -7.90 -19.60 -8.54
N GLY A 90 -8.59 -20.67 -8.93
CA GLY A 90 -8.51 -21.93 -8.20
C GLY A 90 -8.97 -21.76 -6.76
N ASP A 91 -8.12 -22.13 -5.82
CA ASP A 91 -8.39 -21.95 -4.39
C ASP A 91 -7.93 -20.60 -3.86
N ALA A 92 -7.27 -19.81 -4.68
CA ALA A 92 -6.76 -18.51 -4.27
C ALA A 92 -7.83 -17.45 -4.42
N CYS A 93 -8.00 -16.65 -3.36
CA CYS A 93 -8.94 -15.54 -3.33
C CYS A 93 -8.14 -14.28 -3.00
N TYR A 94 -8.08 -13.33 -3.92
CA TYR A 94 -7.25 -12.15 -3.78
C TYR A 94 -8.03 -10.99 -3.18
N ALA A 95 -7.34 -10.20 -2.37
CA ALA A 95 -7.98 -9.18 -1.53
C ALA A 95 -8.33 -7.89 -2.26
N GLY A 96 -7.85 -7.69 -3.47
CA GLY A 96 -8.06 -6.40 -4.14
C GLY A 96 -7.57 -5.26 -3.26
N THR A 97 -8.43 -4.30 -2.98
CA THR A 97 -8.13 -3.22 -2.02
C THR A 97 -6.98 -2.32 -2.47
N SER A 98 -6.74 -2.22 -3.79
CA SER A 98 -5.70 -1.34 -4.31
C SER A 98 -5.88 0.08 -3.79
N ALA A 99 -4.78 0.74 -3.45
CA ALA A 99 -4.85 2.04 -2.82
C ALA A 99 -3.62 2.88 -3.13
N VAL A 100 -3.81 4.19 -3.06
CA VAL A 100 -2.73 5.17 -3.13
C VAL A 100 -2.74 5.95 -1.83
N VAL A 101 -1.65 5.87 -1.08
CA VAL A 101 -1.56 6.42 0.27
C VAL A 101 -0.34 7.31 0.37
N GLY A 102 -0.51 8.48 0.97
CA GLY A 102 0.60 9.36 1.31
C GLY A 102 0.95 9.20 2.78
N VAL A 103 2.22 9.01 3.08
CA VAL A 103 2.71 8.77 4.43
C VAL A 103 3.74 9.84 4.78
N SER A 104 3.54 10.50 5.90
CA SER A 104 4.48 11.47 6.45
C SER A 104 4.49 11.32 7.97
N LYS A 105 5.37 12.04 8.67
CA LYS A 105 5.58 11.87 10.10
C LYS A 105 4.27 11.79 10.89
N GLY A 106 3.92 10.58 11.32
CA GLY A 106 2.74 10.32 12.12
C GLY A 106 1.40 10.53 11.42
N LYS A 107 1.41 10.77 10.12
CA LYS A 107 0.20 11.07 9.36
C LYS A 107 0.09 10.19 8.12
N MET A 108 -1.13 9.85 7.78
CA MET A 108 -1.44 9.07 6.60
C MET A 108 -2.64 9.68 5.89
N LYS A 109 -2.56 9.78 4.58
CA LYS A 109 -3.66 10.27 3.76
C LYS A 109 -3.94 9.27 2.65
N VAL A 110 -5.20 8.87 2.51
CA VAL A 110 -5.63 7.99 1.41
C VAL A 110 -6.09 8.87 0.27
N TYR A 111 -5.36 8.83 -0.84
CA TYR A 111 -5.71 9.59 -2.05
C TYR A 111 -6.77 8.88 -2.87
N GLY A 112 -6.80 7.58 -2.82
CA GLY A 112 -7.80 6.79 -3.51
C GLY A 112 -7.70 5.32 -3.14
N ARG A 113 -8.79 4.60 -3.38
CA ARG A 113 -8.84 3.17 -3.09
C ARG A 113 -9.90 2.49 -3.94
N LEU A 114 -9.69 1.20 -4.17
CA LEU A 114 -10.68 0.34 -4.80
C LEU A 114 -11.19 -0.68 -3.78
N GLY A 115 -12.38 -1.21 -4.02
CA GLY A 115 -12.93 -2.25 -3.17
C GLY A 115 -12.23 -3.59 -3.35
N ARG A 116 -12.49 -4.52 -2.44
CA ARG A 116 -11.87 -5.85 -2.47
C ARG A 116 -12.21 -6.65 -3.73
N GLY A 117 -13.39 -6.42 -4.31
CA GLY A 117 -13.84 -7.11 -5.50
C GLY A 117 -13.96 -6.20 -6.73
N THR A 118 -13.45 -4.98 -6.66
CA THR A 118 -13.59 -4.01 -7.76
C THR A 118 -12.49 -4.21 -8.79
N GLU A 119 -12.89 -4.46 -10.04
CA GLU A 119 -11.98 -4.49 -11.19
C GLU A 119 -12.09 -3.15 -11.90
N ASP A 120 -11.15 -2.24 -11.66
CA ASP A 120 -11.24 -0.90 -12.20
C ASP A 120 -9.85 -0.26 -12.25
N LEU A 121 -9.79 0.90 -12.86
CA LEU A 121 -8.60 1.73 -12.91
C LEU A 121 -8.73 2.85 -11.87
N LEU A 122 -7.78 2.89 -10.94
CA LEU A 122 -7.72 3.94 -9.93
C LEU A 122 -6.78 5.05 -10.41
N VAL A 123 -7.30 6.26 -10.52
CA VAL A 123 -6.52 7.43 -10.92
C VAL A 123 -6.59 8.46 -9.80
N CYS A 124 -5.44 8.92 -9.33
CA CYS A 124 -5.35 9.91 -8.26
C CYS A 124 -4.32 10.97 -8.59
N ASP A 125 -4.57 12.18 -8.12
CA ASP A 125 -3.57 13.24 -8.13
C ASP A 125 -2.85 13.24 -6.79
N VAL A 126 -1.52 13.21 -6.84
CA VAL A 126 -0.70 13.20 -5.63
C VAL A 126 0.35 14.30 -5.73
N PRO A 127 0.85 14.81 -4.57
CA PRO A 127 1.95 15.76 -4.61
C PRO A 127 3.18 15.15 -5.27
N VAL A 128 3.84 15.91 -6.12
CA VAL A 128 5.06 15.46 -6.79
C VAL A 128 6.26 15.98 -6.01
N PRO A 129 7.02 15.10 -5.34
CA PRO A 129 8.21 15.51 -4.61
C PRO A 129 9.23 16.16 -5.54
N GLY A 130 9.94 17.14 -5.03
CA GLY A 130 10.97 17.83 -5.79
C GLY A 130 10.46 18.85 -6.79
N LYS A 131 9.15 18.97 -6.99
CA LYS A 131 8.58 20.04 -7.80
C LYS A 131 8.34 21.26 -6.96
N ASN A 132 8.86 22.38 -7.40
CA ASN A 132 8.60 23.65 -6.73
C ASN A 132 7.31 24.25 -7.29
N SER A 133 6.31 24.32 -6.44
CA SER A 133 4.99 24.83 -6.82
C SER A 133 5.00 26.32 -7.16
N ALA A 134 6.05 27.05 -6.79
CA ALA A 134 6.17 28.47 -7.08
C ALA A 134 6.56 28.75 -8.52
N THR A 135 6.93 27.74 -9.26
CA THR A 135 7.30 27.91 -10.67
C THR A 135 6.11 27.74 -11.58
#